data_02627cd374ff4d3d8701b4934ba85708
#
_entry.id   02627cd374ff4d3d8701b4934ba85708
#
_cell.length_a   1.000
_cell.length_b   1.000
_cell.length_c   1.000
_cell.angle_alpha   90.00
_cell.angle_beta   90.00
_cell.angle_gamma   90.00
#
_symmetry.space_group_name_H-M   'P 1'
#
loop_
_entity.id
_entity.type
_entity.pdbx_description
1 polymer ?
#
loop_
_entity_poly.entity_id
_entity_poly.type
_entity_poly.pdbx_seq_one_letter_code
_entity_poly.pdbx_strand_id
1 'polypeptide(L)'
;VGMEPRRDAESLRGARRSTSRRLPRRAAAGRRSFTSTLKALDDLAASGAKISVRITDLDRGTSVLAGDDFVTLPVAGLGVVPLLIEVAAGFEAGRLDPLEIIDRSRVDPVTVGGVWQHLKAPALPLSDLAVLTAATGDALAANALLARVGLPAVRARIEELGLSRSALLDLFRDERGPDDAPHFALGSARELAEVFAALVNSQVVSPSVSAQVAEWLSFNHDLSLVASATGLDPFSHENDEHGLLFINKTGRDAGIRVEAGVLAGPRAGVSYALIVCFDDLSISHRLRAHDAFRVLGTDLMEYVF
;
A
#
# COMPACT_ATOMS: atom_id res chain seq x y z
N VAL A 1 13.07 48.99 -41.15
CA VAL A 1 11.84 49.15 -41.91
C VAL A 1 11.21 47.77 -42.10
N GLY A 2 9.94 47.55 -41.68
CA GLY A 2 9.11 46.42 -42.06
C GLY A 2 8.93 45.35 -41.01
N MET A 3 8.17 45.69 -40.06
CA MET A 3 7.35 44.87 -39.18
C MET A 3 6.13 44.40 -39.98
N GLU A 4 5.80 43.10 -39.92
CA GLU A 4 4.41 42.65 -40.01
C GLU A 4 4.24 41.16 -39.66
N PRO A 5 2.98 40.70 -39.39
CA PRO A 5 2.63 40.31 -38.03
C PRO A 5 2.08 38.85 -37.95
N ARG A 6 1.86 38.44 -36.71
CA ARG A 6 0.98 37.38 -36.22
C ARG A 6 -0.14 36.89 -37.17
N ARG A 7 -0.10 35.59 -37.47
CA ARG A 7 -1.16 34.61 -37.70
C ARG A 7 -0.50 33.26 -37.45
N ASP A 8 -0.91 32.45 -36.53
CA ASP A 8 -2.04 31.57 -36.47
C ASP A 8 -2.18 30.94 -35.08
N ALA A 9 -3.08 31.48 -34.33
CA ALA A 9 -3.52 30.90 -33.04
C ALA A 9 -4.92 30.29 -33.17
N GLU A 10 -5.24 29.64 -34.29
CA GLU A 10 -6.62 29.14 -34.53
C GLU A 10 -6.73 27.73 -35.14
N SER A 11 -5.70 26.90 -35.11
CA SER A 11 -5.81 25.54 -35.70
C SER A 11 -5.71 24.37 -34.75
N LEU A 12 -5.85 24.57 -33.42
CA LEU A 12 -5.81 23.47 -32.43
C LEU A 12 -7.14 23.18 -31.71
N ARG A 13 -8.27 23.61 -32.30
CA ARG A 13 -9.61 23.27 -31.74
C ARG A 13 -10.44 22.29 -32.57
N GLY A 14 -9.80 21.29 -33.18
CA GLY A 14 -10.51 20.41 -34.08
C GLY A 14 -10.10 18.96 -34.14
N ALA A 15 -9.78 18.31 -33.01
CA ALA A 15 -9.56 16.86 -33.02
C ALA A 15 -9.71 16.21 -31.64
N ARG A 16 -10.89 16.29 -31.05
CA ARG A 16 -11.29 15.38 -29.95
C ARG A 16 -12.74 14.95 -30.13
N ARG A 17 -13.02 14.18 -31.17
CA ARG A 17 -14.11 13.22 -31.18
C ARG A 17 -13.51 11.83 -31.08
N SER A 18 -13.22 11.41 -29.84
CA SER A 18 -12.96 10.03 -29.50
C SER A 18 -14.27 9.26 -29.71
N THR A 19 -14.35 8.56 -30.82
CA THR A 19 -15.31 7.50 -31.01
C THR A 19 -14.94 6.40 -30.02
N SER A 20 -15.67 6.34 -28.91
CA SER A 20 -15.65 5.18 -28.01
C SER A 20 -16.17 3.96 -28.80
N ARG A 21 -15.27 3.23 -29.41
CA ARG A 21 -15.54 1.91 -29.94
C ARG A 21 -15.78 1.00 -28.72
N ARG A 22 -17.05 0.82 -28.36
CA ARG A 22 -17.46 -0.24 -27.42
C ARG A 22 -17.00 -1.55 -28.03
N LEU A 23 -15.95 -2.13 -27.48
CA LEU A 23 -15.59 -3.52 -27.76
C LEU A 23 -16.79 -4.41 -27.37
N PRO A 24 -17.14 -5.41 -28.20
CA PRO A 24 -18.24 -6.30 -27.86
C PRO A 24 -17.91 -7.02 -26.55
N ARG A 25 -18.82 -6.89 -25.56
CA ARG A 25 -18.81 -7.71 -24.35
C ARG A 25 -18.77 -9.18 -24.78
N ARG A 26 -17.60 -9.79 -24.68
CA ARG A 26 -17.48 -11.24 -24.80
C ARG A 26 -18.24 -11.86 -23.63
N ALA A 27 -19.27 -12.66 -23.96
CA ALA A 27 -20.08 -13.39 -23.03
C ALA A 27 -19.23 -14.31 -22.15
N ALA A 28 -19.60 -14.37 -20.87
CA ALA A 28 -19.35 -15.45 -19.92
C ALA A 28 -17.98 -16.16 -20.05
N ALA A 29 -16.92 -15.51 -19.62
CA ALA A 29 -15.76 -16.23 -19.14
C ALA A 29 -16.19 -16.96 -17.85
N GLY A 30 -15.95 -18.27 -17.78
CA GLY A 30 -16.25 -19.10 -16.63
C GLY A 30 -15.80 -18.45 -15.33
N ARG A 31 -16.48 -18.75 -14.21
CA ARG A 31 -16.12 -18.31 -12.87
C ARG A 31 -14.62 -18.49 -12.70
N ARG A 32 -13.87 -17.39 -12.70
CA ARG A 32 -12.44 -17.40 -12.42
C ARG A 32 -12.33 -17.84 -10.98
N SER A 33 -11.66 -18.94 -10.78
CA SER A 33 -11.55 -19.53 -9.48
C SER A 33 -10.20 -19.17 -8.90
N PHE A 34 -10.17 -18.62 -7.69
CA PHE A 34 -8.97 -18.50 -6.88
C PHE A 34 -8.58 -19.86 -6.28
N THR A 35 -8.72 -20.94 -7.08
CA THR A 35 -8.46 -22.32 -6.60
C THR A 35 -7.01 -22.52 -6.24
N SER A 36 -6.09 -21.94 -7.02
CA SER A 36 -4.65 -22.02 -6.73
C SER A 36 -4.30 -21.28 -5.44
N THR A 37 -4.84 -20.09 -5.27
CA THR A 37 -4.71 -19.30 -4.03
C THR A 37 -5.27 -20.04 -2.83
N LEU A 38 -6.51 -20.55 -2.91
CA LEU A 38 -7.13 -21.29 -1.81
C LEU A 38 -6.29 -22.49 -1.40
N LYS A 39 -5.81 -23.28 -2.37
CA LYS A 39 -4.92 -24.41 -2.08
C LYS A 39 -3.62 -23.97 -1.39
N ALA A 40 -2.98 -22.91 -1.89
CA ALA A 40 -1.75 -22.41 -1.28
C ALA A 40 -1.97 -21.90 0.16
N LEU A 41 -3.11 -21.25 0.43
CA LEU A 41 -3.48 -20.79 1.77
C LEU A 41 -3.80 -21.97 2.70
N ASP A 42 -4.52 -23.00 2.21
CA ASP A 42 -4.81 -24.22 2.99
C ASP A 42 -3.50 -24.95 3.34
N ASP A 43 -2.55 -25.06 2.42
CA ASP A 43 -1.23 -25.66 2.66
C ASP A 43 -0.42 -24.87 3.70
N LEU A 44 -0.51 -23.52 3.69
CA LEU A 44 0.09 -22.67 4.72
C LEU A 44 -0.59 -22.87 6.09
N ALA A 45 -1.91 -22.88 6.14
CA ALA A 45 -2.66 -23.11 7.37
C ALA A 45 -2.34 -24.48 7.99
N ALA A 46 -2.26 -25.52 7.14
CA ALA A 46 -1.83 -26.86 7.56
C ALA A 46 -0.40 -26.92 8.13
N SER A 47 0.46 -25.96 7.73
CA SER A 47 1.83 -25.84 8.29
C SER A 47 1.91 -24.91 9.52
N GLY A 48 0.77 -24.49 10.08
CA GLY A 48 0.68 -23.71 11.31
C GLY A 48 0.60 -22.19 11.12
N ALA A 49 0.45 -21.70 9.88
CA ALA A 49 0.28 -20.27 9.65
C ALA A 49 -1.10 -19.78 10.13
N LYS A 50 -1.14 -18.59 10.75
CA LYS A 50 -2.34 -17.79 10.92
C LYS A 50 -2.49 -16.92 9.67
N ILE A 51 -3.66 -16.97 9.02
CA ILE A 51 -3.90 -16.33 7.74
C ILE A 51 -5.14 -15.47 7.84
N SER A 52 -5.09 -14.29 7.22
CA SER A 52 -6.25 -13.43 7.01
C SER A 52 -6.17 -12.90 5.57
N VAL A 53 -7.24 -13.08 4.79
CA VAL A 53 -7.25 -12.70 3.37
C VAL A 53 -8.56 -12.02 2.99
N ARG A 54 -8.47 -10.98 2.17
CA ARG A 54 -9.61 -10.28 1.58
C ARG A 54 -9.28 -9.82 0.17
N ILE A 55 -10.19 -10.08 -0.78
CA ILE A 55 -10.19 -9.53 -2.13
C ILE A 55 -11.57 -8.96 -2.40
N THR A 56 -11.62 -7.73 -2.88
CA THR A 56 -12.86 -7.01 -3.23
C THR A 56 -12.77 -6.49 -4.66
N ASP A 57 -13.76 -6.80 -5.48
CA ASP A 57 -13.93 -6.21 -6.81
C ASP A 57 -14.34 -4.74 -6.65
N LEU A 58 -13.54 -3.81 -7.18
CA LEU A 58 -13.76 -2.37 -7.03
C LEU A 58 -14.92 -1.86 -7.86
N ASP A 59 -15.18 -2.49 -9.02
CA ASP A 59 -16.25 -2.06 -9.92
C ASP A 59 -17.64 -2.45 -9.39
N ARG A 60 -17.71 -3.57 -8.65
CA ARG A 60 -18.96 -4.11 -8.10
C ARG A 60 -19.12 -3.89 -6.61
N GLY A 61 -18.05 -3.57 -5.90
CA GLY A 61 -18.03 -3.47 -4.45
C GLY A 61 -18.27 -4.81 -3.74
N THR A 62 -18.06 -5.93 -4.43
CA THR A 62 -18.36 -7.26 -3.90
C THR A 62 -17.11 -8.03 -3.48
N SER A 63 -17.26 -8.84 -2.42
CA SER A 63 -16.19 -9.75 -2.00
C SER A 63 -15.98 -10.84 -3.06
N VAL A 64 -14.74 -10.99 -3.52
CA VAL A 64 -14.31 -12.05 -4.44
C VAL A 64 -13.77 -13.24 -3.64
N LEU A 65 -12.97 -12.96 -2.62
CA LEU A 65 -12.42 -13.94 -1.69
C LEU A 65 -12.35 -13.35 -0.28
N ALA A 66 -12.71 -14.13 0.72
CA ALA A 66 -12.54 -13.79 2.12
C ALA A 66 -12.23 -15.06 2.93
N GLY A 67 -11.22 -15.00 3.78
CA GLY A 67 -10.85 -16.05 4.73
C GLY A 67 -10.32 -15.40 6.00
N ASP A 68 -10.98 -15.62 7.14
CA ASP A 68 -10.66 -15.02 8.44
C ASP A 68 -10.34 -13.51 8.36
N ASP A 69 -11.00 -12.82 7.41
CA ASP A 69 -10.69 -11.45 7.00
C ASP A 69 -10.93 -10.39 8.09
N PHE A 70 -11.65 -10.73 9.13
CA PHE A 70 -11.92 -9.90 10.32
C PHE A 70 -10.97 -10.18 11.50
N VAL A 71 -10.13 -11.22 11.41
CA VAL A 71 -9.17 -11.55 12.48
C VAL A 71 -8.07 -10.49 12.53
N THR A 72 -7.82 -9.96 13.72
CA THR A 72 -6.74 -8.99 13.96
C THR A 72 -5.42 -9.73 14.11
N LEU A 73 -4.46 -9.39 13.26
CA LEU A 73 -3.11 -9.95 13.23
C LEU A 73 -2.06 -8.84 13.18
N PRO A 74 -0.80 -9.11 13.54
CA PRO A 74 0.30 -8.17 13.32
C PRO A 74 0.49 -7.88 11.83
N VAL A 75 0.63 -6.59 11.49
CA VAL A 75 0.78 -6.13 10.11
C VAL A 75 2.11 -5.43 9.81
N ALA A 76 2.99 -5.41 10.79
CA ALA A 76 4.33 -4.85 10.67
C ALA A 76 4.35 -3.49 9.94
N GLY A 77 5.27 -3.27 8.99
CA GLY A 77 5.42 -2.01 8.26
C GLY A 77 4.21 -1.53 7.46
N LEU A 78 3.20 -2.37 7.23
CA LEU A 78 1.94 -1.92 6.61
C LEU A 78 1.18 -0.91 7.50
N GLY A 79 1.40 -0.96 8.81
CA GLY A 79 0.83 -0.01 9.77
C GLY A 79 1.23 1.46 9.54
N VAL A 80 2.14 1.78 8.63
CA VAL A 80 2.46 3.17 8.27
C VAL A 80 1.38 3.83 7.42
N VAL A 81 0.45 3.09 6.82
CA VAL A 81 -0.59 3.67 5.95
C VAL A 81 -1.46 4.69 6.69
N PRO A 82 -2.00 4.44 7.89
CA PRO A 82 -2.71 5.46 8.67
C PRO A 82 -1.84 6.66 9.04
N LEU A 83 -0.55 6.47 9.30
CA LEU A 83 0.39 7.57 9.54
C LEU A 83 0.51 8.46 8.30
N LEU A 84 0.71 7.88 7.12
CA LEU A 84 0.77 8.62 5.85
C LEU A 84 -0.53 9.39 5.57
N ILE A 85 -1.68 8.80 5.89
CA ILE A 85 -2.99 9.48 5.78
C ILE A 85 -3.04 10.69 6.72
N GLU A 86 -2.61 10.57 7.98
CA GLU A 86 -2.61 11.70 8.92
C GLU A 86 -1.61 12.78 8.52
N VAL A 87 -0.44 12.42 7.99
CA VAL A 87 0.55 13.38 7.46
C VAL A 87 -0.06 14.16 6.29
N ALA A 88 -0.65 13.49 5.31
CA ALA A 88 -1.29 14.14 4.16
C ALA A 88 -2.46 15.03 4.59
N ALA A 89 -3.30 14.58 5.51
CA ALA A 89 -4.37 15.38 6.10
C ALA A 89 -3.83 16.60 6.89
N GLY A 90 -2.68 16.43 7.53
CA GLY A 90 -1.96 17.53 8.20
C GLY A 90 -1.47 18.59 7.21
N PHE A 91 -0.95 18.18 6.06
CA PHE A 91 -0.52 19.08 4.98
C PHE A 91 -1.71 19.85 4.40
N GLU A 92 -2.80 19.15 4.04
CA GLU A 92 -4.00 19.77 3.50
C GLU A 92 -4.62 20.80 4.47
N ALA A 93 -4.66 20.45 5.75
CA ALA A 93 -5.22 21.33 6.78
C ALA A 93 -4.26 22.47 7.24
N GLY A 94 -3.03 22.54 6.70
CA GLY A 94 -2.02 23.51 7.11
C GLY A 94 -1.51 23.32 8.56
N ARG A 95 -1.75 22.16 9.18
CA ARG A 95 -1.22 21.80 10.52
C ARG A 95 0.24 21.37 10.47
N LEU A 96 0.66 20.87 9.33
CA LEU A 96 2.03 20.46 9.02
C LEU A 96 2.51 21.22 7.79
N ASP A 97 3.76 21.68 7.80
CA ASP A 97 4.41 22.23 6.60
C ASP A 97 5.17 21.10 5.88
N PRO A 98 4.84 20.78 4.62
CA PRO A 98 5.57 19.77 3.85
C PRO A 98 7.08 19.99 3.77
N LEU A 99 7.50 21.26 3.86
CA LEU A 99 8.91 21.69 3.79
C LEU A 99 9.58 21.81 5.17
N GLU A 100 8.85 21.54 6.26
CA GLU A 100 9.45 21.50 7.61
C GLU A 100 10.57 20.46 7.66
N ILE A 101 11.76 20.92 8.05
CA ILE A 101 12.98 20.10 8.08
C ILE A 101 13.09 19.37 9.42
N ILE A 102 13.20 18.05 9.36
CA ILE A 102 13.47 17.21 10.53
C ILE A 102 14.90 16.72 10.49
N ASP A 103 15.64 17.00 11.55
CA ASP A 103 17.00 16.52 11.75
C ASP A 103 16.98 15.10 12.33
N ARG A 104 17.68 14.19 11.68
CA ARG A 104 17.82 12.78 12.07
C ARG A 104 18.36 12.59 13.49
N SER A 105 19.21 13.51 13.97
CA SER A 105 19.78 13.44 15.32
C SER A 105 18.75 13.61 16.44
N ARG A 106 17.53 14.06 16.11
CA ARG A 106 16.42 14.23 17.05
C ARG A 106 15.48 13.01 17.09
N VAL A 107 15.78 11.98 16.33
CA VAL A 107 14.97 10.76 16.24
C VAL A 107 15.79 9.61 16.83
N ASP A 108 15.17 8.80 17.67
CA ASP A 108 15.84 7.63 18.23
C ASP A 108 16.34 6.71 17.10
N PRO A 109 17.60 6.29 17.13
CA PRO A 109 18.18 5.48 16.08
C PRO A 109 17.42 4.14 15.96
N VAL A 110 17.17 3.73 14.73
CA VAL A 110 16.61 2.44 14.39
C VAL A 110 17.24 1.92 13.10
N THR A 111 17.57 0.63 13.06
CA THR A 111 18.30 0.00 11.96
C THR A 111 17.49 -1.01 11.15
N VAL A 112 16.25 -1.28 11.55
CA VAL A 112 15.36 -2.30 10.94
C VAL A 112 14.86 -1.96 9.53
N GLY A 113 15.62 -1.30 8.73
CA GLY A 113 15.30 -1.05 7.33
C GLY A 113 15.33 0.44 6.95
N GLY A 114 15.20 0.67 5.65
CA GLY A 114 15.23 2.00 5.08
C GLY A 114 16.62 2.44 4.62
N VAL A 115 16.67 3.61 4.02
CA VAL A 115 17.87 4.16 3.39
C VAL A 115 18.38 5.43 4.07
N TRP A 116 17.54 6.16 4.79
CA TRP A 116 17.92 7.46 5.38
C TRP A 116 19.10 7.37 6.34
N GLN A 117 19.17 6.30 7.13
CA GLN A 117 20.33 6.06 8.02
C GLN A 117 21.67 6.02 7.27
N HIS A 118 21.68 5.67 5.99
CA HIS A 118 22.86 5.56 5.15
C HIS A 118 23.13 6.81 4.31
N LEU A 119 22.16 7.73 4.19
CA LEU A 119 22.32 8.98 3.47
C LEU A 119 23.26 9.94 4.20
N LYS A 120 23.95 10.77 3.43
CA LYS A 120 24.77 11.86 4.01
C LYS A 120 23.93 13.07 4.42
N ALA A 121 22.71 13.22 3.89
CA ALA A 121 21.77 14.26 4.30
C ALA A 121 21.27 13.97 5.73
N PRO A 122 21.67 14.80 6.72
CA PRO A 122 21.31 14.56 8.13
C PRO A 122 19.85 14.97 8.42
N ALA A 123 19.26 15.78 7.55
CA ALA A 123 17.93 16.35 7.74
C ALA A 123 17.17 16.35 6.41
N LEU A 124 15.87 16.10 6.47
CA LEU A 124 14.98 16.03 5.32
C LEU A 124 13.65 16.71 5.62
N PRO A 125 12.96 17.23 4.59
CA PRO A 125 11.60 17.77 4.75
C PRO A 125 10.59 16.65 5.06
N LEU A 126 9.48 17.00 5.70
CA LEU A 126 8.41 16.04 6.03
C LEU A 126 7.87 15.33 4.80
N SER A 127 7.75 16.02 3.66
CA SER A 127 7.34 15.41 2.38
C SER A 127 8.26 14.27 1.95
N ASP A 128 9.58 14.46 2.06
CA ASP A 128 10.55 13.44 1.66
C ASP A 128 10.56 12.26 2.63
N LEU A 129 10.36 12.53 3.94
CA LEU A 129 10.18 11.47 4.93
C LEU A 129 8.94 10.63 4.66
N ALA A 130 7.84 11.23 4.19
CA ALA A 130 6.65 10.50 3.80
C ALA A 130 6.92 9.60 2.57
N VAL A 131 7.62 10.11 1.55
CA VAL A 131 8.05 9.32 0.39
C VAL A 131 8.95 8.16 0.81
N LEU A 132 9.98 8.39 1.65
CA LEU A 132 10.86 7.32 2.14
C LEU A 132 10.09 6.25 2.91
N THR A 133 9.15 6.67 3.77
CA THR A 133 8.29 5.75 4.54
C THR A 133 7.42 4.89 3.62
N ALA A 134 6.82 5.50 2.60
CA ALA A 134 5.96 4.80 1.65
C ALA A 134 6.75 3.89 0.70
N ALA A 135 7.76 4.45 0.04
CA ALA A 135 8.49 3.80 -1.06
C ALA A 135 9.45 2.71 -0.57
N THR A 136 10.22 2.98 0.46
CA THR A 136 11.28 2.06 0.92
C THR A 136 10.97 1.37 2.25
N GLY A 137 9.88 1.74 2.93
CA GLY A 137 9.58 1.24 4.27
C GLY A 137 10.61 1.70 5.29
N ASP A 138 11.10 2.94 5.16
CA ASP A 138 12.13 3.52 6.03
C ASP A 138 11.60 3.71 7.45
N ALA A 139 12.09 2.88 8.37
CA ALA A 139 11.66 2.88 9.77
C ALA A 139 12.07 4.16 10.50
N LEU A 140 13.25 4.72 10.19
CA LEU A 140 13.73 5.95 10.81
C LEU A 140 12.91 7.16 10.33
N ALA A 141 12.57 7.21 9.02
CA ALA A 141 11.67 8.23 8.47
C ALA A 141 10.27 8.13 9.08
N ALA A 142 9.73 6.91 9.21
CA ALA A 142 8.44 6.69 9.87
C ALA A 142 8.44 7.15 11.33
N ASN A 143 9.50 6.85 12.09
CA ASN A 143 9.64 7.31 13.46
C ASN A 143 9.76 8.84 13.55
N ALA A 144 10.44 9.48 12.59
CA ALA A 144 10.51 10.94 12.50
C ALA A 144 9.13 11.57 12.27
N LEU A 145 8.34 11.01 11.36
CA LEU A 145 6.96 11.43 11.12
C LEU A 145 6.10 11.23 12.38
N LEU A 146 6.20 10.07 13.04
CA LEU A 146 5.49 9.78 14.29
C LEU A 146 5.87 10.73 15.42
N ALA A 147 7.16 11.07 15.55
CA ALA A 147 7.62 12.05 16.55
C ALA A 147 7.00 13.44 16.30
N ARG A 148 6.80 13.83 15.03
CA ARG A 148 6.21 15.11 14.66
C ARG A 148 4.69 15.15 14.78
N VAL A 149 4.02 14.09 14.37
CA VAL A 149 2.54 13.99 14.33
C VAL A 149 1.98 13.57 15.69
N GLY A 150 2.64 12.64 16.34
CA GLY A 150 2.20 12.01 17.58
C GLY A 150 1.33 10.79 17.36
N LEU A 151 1.62 9.73 18.09
CA LEU A 151 0.87 8.47 18.06
C LEU A 151 -0.64 8.65 18.34
N PRO A 152 -1.08 9.55 19.28
CA PRO A 152 -2.49 9.80 19.52
C PRO A 152 -3.24 10.34 18.29
N ALA A 153 -2.62 11.19 17.47
CA ALA A 153 -3.25 11.72 16.27
C ALA A 153 -3.48 10.64 15.22
N VAL A 154 -2.51 9.73 15.05
CA VAL A 154 -2.67 8.58 14.14
C VAL A 154 -3.77 7.64 14.62
N ARG A 155 -3.86 7.38 15.94
CA ARG A 155 -4.92 6.56 16.53
C ARG A 155 -6.30 7.19 16.33
N ALA A 156 -6.43 8.50 16.55
CA ALA A 156 -7.67 9.23 16.28
C ALA A 156 -8.06 9.12 14.78
N ARG A 157 -7.09 9.19 13.86
CA ARG A 157 -7.34 8.99 12.43
C ARG A 157 -7.85 7.59 12.12
N ILE A 158 -7.29 6.56 12.74
CA ILE A 158 -7.75 5.17 12.61
C ILE A 158 -9.22 5.05 13.07
N GLU A 159 -9.57 5.66 14.19
CA GLU A 159 -10.95 5.69 14.71
C GLU A 159 -11.91 6.44 13.77
N GLU A 160 -11.51 7.62 13.26
CA GLU A 160 -12.30 8.41 12.30
C GLU A 160 -12.54 7.65 10.98
N LEU A 161 -11.60 6.81 10.54
CA LEU A 161 -11.76 5.95 9.39
C LEU A 161 -12.62 4.71 9.67
N GLY A 162 -13.06 4.51 10.91
CA GLY A 162 -13.88 3.36 11.31
C GLY A 162 -13.14 2.03 11.40
N LEU A 163 -11.81 2.06 11.49
CA LEU A 163 -10.96 0.87 11.49
C LEU A 163 -10.85 0.27 12.89
N SER A 164 -11.87 -0.47 13.32
CA SER A 164 -12.00 -0.99 14.68
C SER A 164 -11.06 -2.17 15.00
N ARG A 165 -10.48 -2.78 13.98
CA ARG A 165 -9.54 -3.93 14.06
C ARG A 165 -8.11 -3.54 13.75
N SER A 166 -7.85 -2.27 13.42
CA SER A 166 -6.53 -1.75 13.11
C SER A 166 -6.04 -0.82 14.20
N ALA A 167 -4.75 -0.91 14.54
CA ALA A 167 -4.14 -0.06 15.53
C ALA A 167 -2.65 0.16 15.23
N LEU A 168 -2.17 1.40 15.38
CA LEU A 168 -0.76 1.70 15.48
C LEU A 168 -0.38 1.72 16.96
N LEU A 169 0.47 0.78 17.37
CA LEU A 169 0.72 0.52 18.79
C LEU A 169 1.93 1.28 19.32
N ASP A 170 2.99 1.38 18.52
CA ASP A 170 4.30 1.86 18.96
C ASP A 170 5.10 2.45 17.80
N LEU A 171 6.35 2.84 18.09
CA LEU A 171 7.38 3.17 17.12
C LEU A 171 8.01 1.91 16.52
N PHE A 172 8.75 2.06 15.42
CA PHE A 172 9.69 1.03 14.99
C PHE A 172 10.84 0.94 16.00
N ARG A 173 11.22 -0.29 16.35
CA ARG A 173 12.30 -0.59 17.29
C ARG A 173 13.15 -1.73 16.76
N ASP A 174 14.45 -1.68 17.02
CA ASP A 174 15.36 -2.80 16.72
C ASP A 174 15.09 -3.98 17.65
N GLU A 175 14.84 -3.69 18.93
CA GLU A 175 14.48 -4.66 19.96
C GLU A 175 13.31 -4.12 20.79
N ARG A 176 12.45 -5.01 21.27
CA ARG A 176 11.32 -4.68 22.12
C ARG A 176 11.55 -5.20 23.54
N GLY A 177 11.47 -4.30 24.49
CA GLY A 177 11.52 -4.64 25.92
C GLY A 177 10.16 -5.14 26.44
N PRO A 178 10.12 -5.56 27.72
CA PRO A 178 8.89 -6.09 28.33
C PRO A 178 7.76 -5.06 28.47
N ASP A 179 8.11 -3.77 28.49
CA ASP A 179 7.15 -2.66 28.63
C ASP A 179 6.72 -2.08 27.25
N ASP A 180 7.36 -2.51 26.16
CA ASP A 180 7.00 -2.09 24.80
C ASP A 180 5.80 -2.89 24.29
N ALA A 181 5.05 -2.30 23.34
CA ALA A 181 4.02 -3.06 22.63
C ALA A 181 4.66 -4.23 21.86
N PRO A 182 4.02 -5.41 21.82
CA PRO A 182 4.62 -6.59 21.19
C PRO A 182 4.82 -6.45 19.69
N HIS A 183 4.09 -5.54 19.05
CA HIS A 183 4.15 -5.29 17.61
C HIS A 183 4.06 -3.79 17.32
N PHE A 184 4.56 -3.38 16.15
CA PHE A 184 4.41 -2.01 15.65
C PHE A 184 2.94 -1.66 15.39
N ALA A 185 2.22 -2.55 14.70
CA ALA A 185 0.83 -2.34 14.33
C ALA A 185 0.06 -3.66 14.23
N LEU A 186 -1.25 -3.57 14.38
CA LEU A 186 -2.23 -4.63 14.16
C LEU A 186 -3.21 -4.20 13.06
N GLY A 187 -3.83 -5.19 12.40
CA GLY A 187 -4.89 -4.95 11.41
C GLY A 187 -5.60 -6.23 11.00
N SER A 188 -6.66 -6.09 10.23
CA SER A 188 -7.38 -7.19 9.60
C SER A 188 -7.33 -7.05 8.08
N ALA A 189 -7.36 -8.18 7.35
CA ALA A 189 -7.31 -8.12 5.89
C ALA A 189 -8.51 -7.36 5.31
N ARG A 190 -9.67 -7.42 5.97
CA ARG A 190 -10.87 -6.66 5.57
C ARG A 190 -10.60 -5.17 5.59
N GLU A 191 -10.19 -4.63 6.73
CA GLU A 191 -9.99 -3.18 6.88
C GLU A 191 -8.84 -2.68 6.02
N LEU A 192 -7.76 -3.45 5.87
CA LEU A 192 -6.66 -3.10 4.97
C LEU A 192 -7.14 -3.00 3.51
N ALA A 193 -7.88 -3.99 3.00
CA ALA A 193 -8.43 -3.94 1.65
C ALA A 193 -9.43 -2.78 1.47
N GLU A 194 -10.24 -2.47 2.50
CA GLU A 194 -11.18 -1.35 2.49
C GLU A 194 -10.46 0.00 2.44
N VAL A 195 -9.37 0.19 3.19
CA VAL A 195 -8.56 1.43 3.14
C VAL A 195 -7.98 1.65 1.75
N PHE A 196 -7.40 0.60 1.13
CA PHE A 196 -6.85 0.72 -0.22
C PHE A 196 -7.94 0.97 -1.28
N ALA A 197 -9.12 0.36 -1.15
CA ALA A 197 -10.27 0.67 -1.99
C ALA A 197 -10.71 2.14 -1.83
N ALA A 198 -10.79 2.62 -0.59
CA ALA A 198 -11.17 4.00 -0.30
C ALA A 198 -10.16 5.02 -0.85
N LEU A 199 -8.85 4.72 -0.81
CA LEU A 199 -7.80 5.57 -1.39
C LEU A 199 -8.02 5.80 -2.88
N VAL A 200 -8.18 4.73 -3.67
CA VAL A 200 -8.36 4.85 -5.13
C VAL A 200 -9.73 5.40 -5.54
N ASN A 201 -10.72 5.31 -4.65
CA ASN A 201 -12.04 5.91 -4.83
C ASN A 201 -12.14 7.34 -4.29
N SER A 202 -11.02 7.95 -3.86
CA SER A 202 -10.98 9.34 -3.33
C SER A 202 -11.87 9.55 -2.09
N GLN A 203 -11.98 8.54 -1.22
CA GLN A 203 -12.88 8.50 -0.06
C GLN A 203 -12.16 8.58 1.29
N VAL A 204 -10.82 8.65 1.30
CA VAL A 204 -10.03 8.78 2.53
C VAL A 204 -9.83 10.25 2.85
N VAL A 205 -10.45 10.75 3.92
CA VAL A 205 -10.43 12.15 4.39
C VAL A 205 -10.97 13.12 3.32
N SER A 206 -10.26 13.27 2.22
CA SER A 206 -10.61 14.10 1.07
C SER A 206 -10.05 13.50 -0.22
N PRO A 207 -10.52 13.96 -1.41
CA PRO A 207 -9.91 13.55 -2.68
C PRO A 207 -8.42 13.90 -2.79
N SER A 208 -8.00 15.05 -2.25
CA SER A 208 -6.59 15.50 -2.26
C SER A 208 -5.71 14.61 -1.37
N VAL A 209 -6.15 14.30 -0.15
CA VAL A 209 -5.45 13.38 0.77
C VAL A 209 -5.36 11.99 0.17
N SER A 210 -6.46 11.48 -0.39
CA SER A 210 -6.48 10.17 -1.04
C SER A 210 -5.47 10.09 -2.19
N ALA A 211 -5.44 11.10 -3.07
CA ALA A 211 -4.53 11.18 -4.20
C ALA A 211 -3.06 11.24 -3.74
N GLN A 212 -2.77 12.07 -2.75
CA GLN A 212 -1.40 12.22 -2.23
C GLN A 212 -0.86 10.92 -1.62
N VAL A 213 -1.69 10.21 -0.83
CA VAL A 213 -1.29 8.94 -0.23
C VAL A 213 -1.16 7.85 -1.29
N ALA A 214 -2.07 7.80 -2.26
CA ALA A 214 -1.98 6.86 -3.38
C ALA A 214 -0.71 7.10 -4.22
N GLU A 215 -0.35 8.36 -4.49
CA GLU A 215 0.90 8.72 -5.17
C GLU A 215 2.11 8.21 -4.39
N TRP A 216 2.20 8.48 -3.08
CA TRP A 216 3.33 7.98 -2.27
C TRP A 216 3.44 6.45 -2.29
N LEU A 217 2.29 5.75 -2.21
CA LEU A 217 2.27 4.29 -2.22
C LEU A 217 2.58 3.70 -3.61
N SER A 218 2.35 4.44 -4.71
CA SER A 218 2.75 4.01 -6.05
C SER A 218 4.26 3.96 -6.24
N PHE A 219 5.03 4.64 -5.39
CA PHE A 219 6.49 4.56 -5.37
C PHE A 219 7.04 3.36 -4.59
N ASN A 220 6.19 2.46 -4.07
CA ASN A 220 6.68 1.34 -3.26
C ASN A 220 7.58 0.40 -4.07
N HIS A 221 8.83 0.26 -3.65
CA HIS A 221 9.85 -0.59 -4.30
C HIS A 221 9.75 -2.06 -3.90
N ASP A 222 9.01 -2.39 -2.85
CA ASP A 222 8.90 -3.79 -2.41
C ASP A 222 7.80 -4.53 -3.18
N LEU A 223 8.18 -5.10 -4.31
CA LEU A 223 7.35 -5.93 -5.18
C LEU A 223 7.62 -7.43 -4.98
N SER A 224 8.08 -7.84 -3.78
CA SER A 224 8.55 -9.22 -3.54
C SER A 224 7.46 -10.23 -3.17
N LEU A 225 6.23 -9.77 -2.90
CA LEU A 225 5.11 -10.62 -2.46
C LEU A 225 4.07 -10.80 -3.59
N VAL A 226 2.86 -10.26 -3.45
CA VAL A 226 1.80 -10.33 -4.48
C VAL A 226 2.29 -9.73 -5.81
N ALA A 227 2.92 -8.57 -5.72
CA ALA A 227 3.46 -7.85 -6.87
C ALA A 227 4.51 -8.64 -7.67
N SER A 228 5.16 -9.64 -7.08
CA SER A 228 6.14 -10.47 -7.79
C SER A 228 5.57 -11.23 -8.99
N ALA A 229 4.25 -11.39 -9.06
CA ALA A 229 3.57 -12.02 -10.18
C ALA A 229 3.28 -11.06 -11.35
N THR A 230 3.44 -9.74 -11.15
CA THR A 230 3.08 -8.73 -12.16
C THR A 230 4.17 -8.48 -13.19
N GLY A 231 5.43 -8.77 -12.85
CA GLY A 231 6.58 -8.45 -13.70
C GLY A 231 6.92 -6.96 -13.77
N LEU A 232 6.31 -6.14 -12.92
CA LEU A 232 6.59 -4.69 -12.86
C LEU A 232 8.02 -4.40 -12.41
N ASP A 233 8.60 -3.33 -12.97
CA ASP A 233 9.89 -2.81 -12.53
C ASP A 233 9.72 -2.07 -11.19
N PRO A 234 10.44 -2.44 -10.12
CA PRO A 234 10.35 -1.75 -8.83
C PRO A 234 10.64 -0.25 -8.87
N PHE A 235 11.40 0.22 -9.86
CA PHE A 235 11.80 1.62 -9.96
C PHE A 235 11.01 2.43 -10.98
N SER A 236 10.15 1.79 -11.79
CA SER A 236 9.41 2.46 -12.85
C SER A 236 8.14 1.68 -13.22
N HIS A 237 7.16 1.64 -12.30
CA HIS A 237 5.90 0.93 -12.54
C HIS A 237 4.66 1.84 -12.55
N GLU A 238 4.85 3.15 -12.40
CA GLU A 238 3.75 4.13 -12.40
C GLU A 238 3.02 4.22 -13.74
N ASN A 239 3.74 3.95 -14.84
CA ASN A 239 3.22 4.05 -16.19
C ASN A 239 3.47 2.75 -16.95
N ASP A 240 2.84 1.67 -16.51
CA ASP A 240 2.93 0.38 -17.17
C ASP A 240 2.31 0.43 -18.58
N GLU A 241 3.05 -0.09 -19.58
CA GLU A 241 2.65 -0.08 -20.98
C GLU A 241 1.43 -0.94 -21.29
N HIS A 242 1.06 -1.87 -20.40
CA HIS A 242 -0.13 -2.70 -20.48
C HIS A 242 -1.35 -2.11 -19.77
N GLY A 243 -1.20 -0.91 -19.20
CA GLY A 243 -2.26 -0.21 -18.49
C GLY A 243 -2.60 -0.82 -17.13
N LEU A 244 -1.63 -1.44 -16.48
CA LEU A 244 -1.76 -1.96 -15.14
C LEU A 244 -1.57 -0.83 -14.13
N LEU A 245 -2.60 -0.55 -13.32
CA LEU A 245 -2.47 0.29 -12.15
C LEU A 245 -2.13 -0.60 -10.95
N PHE A 246 -1.04 -0.27 -10.28
CA PHE A 246 -0.61 -1.00 -9.09
C PHE A 246 -0.19 -0.04 -7.97
N ILE A 247 -0.82 -0.20 -6.82
CA ILE A 247 -0.51 0.56 -5.59
C ILE A 247 -0.51 -0.44 -4.45
N ASN A 248 0.58 -0.55 -3.73
CA ASN A 248 0.68 -1.48 -2.61
C ASN A 248 1.49 -0.95 -1.43
N LYS A 249 1.37 -1.63 -0.32
CA LYS A 249 2.30 -1.57 0.80
C LYS A 249 2.54 -2.96 1.34
N THR A 250 3.79 -3.24 1.62
CA THR A 250 4.21 -4.49 2.28
C THR A 250 4.56 -4.22 3.74
N GLY A 251 4.45 -5.28 4.53
CA GLY A 251 4.96 -5.32 5.89
C GLY A 251 5.67 -6.63 6.14
N ARG A 252 6.80 -6.57 6.85
CA ARG A 252 7.57 -7.76 7.21
C ARG A 252 8.17 -7.60 8.60
N ASP A 253 8.10 -8.67 9.35
CA ASP A 253 8.74 -8.82 10.66
C ASP A 253 9.07 -10.31 10.86
N ALA A 254 9.63 -10.65 12.01
CA ALA A 254 9.88 -12.03 12.41
C ALA A 254 8.59 -12.87 12.30
N GLY A 255 8.57 -13.88 11.42
CA GLY A 255 7.40 -14.72 11.18
C GLY A 255 6.20 -14.04 10.48
N ILE A 256 6.28 -12.76 10.13
CA ILE A 256 5.16 -11.99 9.57
C ILE A 256 5.47 -11.58 8.12
N ARG A 257 4.50 -11.82 7.24
CA ARG A 257 4.47 -11.27 5.87
C ARG A 257 3.08 -10.76 5.57
N VAL A 258 2.99 -9.54 5.09
CA VAL A 258 1.72 -8.92 4.75
C VAL A 258 1.87 -8.02 3.54
N GLU A 259 0.89 -8.02 2.69
CA GLU A 259 0.74 -7.04 1.62
C GLU A 259 -0.74 -6.68 1.46
N ALA A 260 -1.00 -5.40 1.26
CA ALA A 260 -2.29 -4.89 0.83
C ALA A 260 -2.11 -3.89 -0.29
N GLY A 261 -3.09 -3.80 -1.17
CA GLY A 261 -2.99 -2.93 -2.33
C GLY A 261 -4.23 -2.90 -3.21
N VAL A 262 -4.05 -2.22 -4.32
CA VAL A 262 -4.96 -2.22 -5.47
C VAL A 262 -4.22 -2.69 -6.69
N LEU A 263 -4.86 -3.56 -7.45
CA LEU A 263 -4.43 -4.00 -8.76
C LEU A 263 -5.60 -3.79 -9.74
N ALA A 264 -5.40 -3.01 -10.78
CA ALA A 264 -6.42 -2.77 -11.78
C ALA A 264 -5.82 -2.88 -13.19
N GLY A 265 -6.50 -3.65 -14.02
CA GLY A 265 -6.18 -3.87 -15.42
C GLY A 265 -7.34 -3.52 -16.34
N PRO A 266 -7.24 -3.84 -17.62
CA PRO A 266 -8.25 -3.46 -18.63
C PRO A 266 -9.65 -4.02 -18.37
N ARG A 267 -9.79 -5.07 -17.55
CA ARG A 267 -11.06 -5.78 -17.35
C ARG A 267 -11.73 -5.46 -16.02
N ALA A 268 -10.96 -5.35 -14.97
CA ALA A 268 -11.46 -5.13 -13.62
C ALA A 268 -10.38 -4.50 -12.73
N GLY A 269 -10.82 -3.90 -11.62
CA GLY A 269 -9.96 -3.51 -10.52
C GLY A 269 -10.30 -4.27 -9.25
N VAL A 270 -9.30 -4.57 -8.44
CA VAL A 270 -9.47 -5.20 -7.14
C VAL A 270 -8.67 -4.49 -6.07
N SER A 271 -9.21 -4.41 -4.86
CA SER A 271 -8.42 -4.19 -3.66
C SER A 271 -8.19 -5.54 -2.98
N TYR A 272 -7.02 -5.71 -2.37
CA TYR A 272 -6.67 -6.96 -1.72
C TYR A 272 -5.85 -6.73 -0.46
N ALA A 273 -5.89 -7.70 0.45
CA ALA A 273 -4.96 -7.83 1.55
C ALA A 273 -4.76 -9.31 1.88
N LEU A 274 -3.52 -9.68 2.15
CA LEU A 274 -3.13 -10.99 2.66
C LEU A 274 -2.14 -10.81 3.81
N ILE A 275 -2.47 -11.42 4.95
CA ILE A 275 -1.65 -11.47 6.16
C ILE A 275 -1.30 -12.92 6.43
N VAL A 276 -0.02 -13.22 6.61
CA VAL A 276 0.50 -14.55 6.97
C VAL A 276 1.43 -14.40 8.16
N CYS A 277 1.11 -15.10 9.26
CA CYS A 277 1.91 -15.10 10.48
C CYS A 277 2.26 -16.52 10.88
N PHE A 278 3.56 -16.79 11.13
CA PHE A 278 4.08 -18.01 11.71
C PHE A 278 4.65 -17.74 13.11
N ASP A 279 4.52 -18.68 14.00
CA ASP A 279 5.11 -18.59 15.35
C ASP A 279 6.62 -18.92 15.33
N ASP A 280 7.13 -19.55 14.24
CA ASP A 280 8.54 -19.86 14.05
C ASP A 280 9.18 -19.05 12.90
N LEU A 281 10.52 -19.00 12.91
CA LEU A 281 11.33 -18.25 11.95
C LEU A 281 11.99 -19.14 10.88
N SER A 282 11.43 -20.34 10.62
CA SER A 282 12.03 -21.25 9.68
C SER A 282 12.07 -20.66 8.26
N ILE A 283 13.18 -20.89 7.56
CA ILE A 283 13.34 -20.44 6.17
C ILE A 283 12.30 -21.09 5.26
N SER A 284 11.87 -22.32 5.55
CA SER A 284 10.86 -23.03 4.78
C SER A 284 9.50 -22.33 4.86
N HIS A 285 9.11 -21.85 6.04
CA HIS A 285 7.86 -21.09 6.21
C HIS A 285 7.92 -19.75 5.48
N ARG A 286 9.06 -19.05 5.56
CA ARG A 286 9.25 -17.82 4.80
C ARG A 286 9.07 -18.03 3.29
N LEU A 287 9.70 -19.07 2.73
CA LEU A 287 9.61 -19.36 1.30
C LEU A 287 8.18 -19.76 0.89
N ARG A 288 7.52 -20.60 1.68
CA ARG A 288 6.11 -20.97 1.42
C ARG A 288 5.17 -19.75 1.47
N ALA A 289 5.39 -18.83 2.42
CA ALA A 289 4.63 -17.58 2.45
C ALA A 289 4.82 -16.79 1.15
N HIS A 290 6.07 -16.56 0.72
CA HIS A 290 6.35 -15.86 -0.54
C HIS A 290 5.69 -16.55 -1.75
N ASP A 291 5.73 -17.87 -1.83
CA ASP A 291 5.06 -18.63 -2.90
C ASP A 291 3.54 -18.42 -2.88
N ALA A 292 2.89 -18.43 -1.71
CA ALA A 292 1.46 -18.20 -1.61
C ALA A 292 1.07 -16.77 -2.04
N PHE A 293 1.85 -15.76 -1.66
CA PHE A 293 1.65 -14.39 -2.14
C PHE A 293 1.79 -14.30 -3.66
N ARG A 294 2.79 -14.95 -4.26
CA ARG A 294 2.98 -14.98 -5.71
C ARG A 294 1.83 -15.69 -6.42
N VAL A 295 1.32 -16.80 -5.87
CA VAL A 295 0.16 -17.52 -6.42
C VAL A 295 -1.08 -16.62 -6.39
N LEU A 296 -1.32 -15.92 -5.27
CA LEU A 296 -2.39 -14.92 -5.19
C LEU A 296 -2.22 -13.85 -6.28
N GLY A 297 -1.01 -13.32 -6.45
CA GLY A 297 -0.72 -12.32 -7.49
C GLY A 297 -1.04 -12.83 -8.90
N THR A 298 -0.73 -14.10 -9.19
CA THR A 298 -1.06 -14.73 -10.48
C THR A 298 -2.58 -14.81 -10.70
N ASP A 299 -3.34 -15.28 -9.70
CA ASP A 299 -4.80 -15.37 -9.79
C ASP A 299 -5.44 -13.95 -9.91
N LEU A 300 -4.84 -12.92 -9.25
CA LEU A 300 -5.28 -11.53 -9.39
C LEU A 300 -5.00 -10.98 -10.79
N MET A 301 -3.81 -11.24 -11.36
CA MET A 301 -3.49 -10.85 -12.73
C MET A 301 -4.48 -11.48 -13.72
N GLU A 302 -4.79 -12.76 -13.59
CA GLU A 302 -5.83 -13.43 -14.41
C GLU A 302 -7.23 -12.82 -14.23
N TYR A 303 -7.52 -12.26 -13.05
CA TYR A 303 -8.80 -11.62 -12.76
C TYR A 303 -8.94 -10.28 -13.46
N VAL A 304 -7.87 -9.46 -13.49
CA VAL A 304 -7.93 -8.09 -14.00
C VAL A 304 -7.63 -7.98 -15.50
N PHE A 305 -7.01 -9.02 -16.11
CA PHE A 305 -6.76 -9.16 -17.54
C PHE A 305 -7.66 -10.21 -18.18
#